data_5ae217fae768c38c383914ba80f3b29e
#
_entry.id   5ae217fae768c38c383914ba80f3b29e
#
_cell.length_a   1.000
_cell.length_b   1.000
_cell.length_c   1.000
_cell.angle_alpha   90.00
_cell.angle_beta   90.00
_cell.angle_gamma   90.00
#
_symmetry.space_group_name_H-M   'P 1'
#
loop_
_entity.id
_entity.type
_entity.pdbx_description
1 polymer ?
#
loop_
_entity_poly.entity_id
_entity_poly.type
_entity_poly.pdbx_seq_one_letter_code
_entity_poly.pdbx_strand_id
1 'polypeptide(L)'
;YKQQFPSVSLENNHPFFDITEHLITEHHYKNICYFGCADESFFSDAREKFYRDALKKHGIAPHAHSIYTGTYTAQSAAEALRFFEENETKPDAVVCYNDKLALLLMTAAISAGYHIPEDLAITGCDHSEEGQNLTPSLTTVSFPVYELGEASVEKLMKLIHEENVPAITVVHAQMVLENSCGCSLTKETPAIYFEQKLTSQIASLESSILSSMKMSAEFQNIADIDEA
;
A
#
# COMPACT_ATOMS: atom_id res chain seq x y z
N TYR A 1 -18.24 -16.33 -7.55
CA TYR A 1 -19.14 -15.70 -8.52
C TYR A 1 -18.68 -16.08 -9.91
N LYS A 2 -19.52 -16.77 -10.71
CA LYS A 2 -19.30 -16.88 -12.16
C LYS A 2 -19.47 -15.47 -12.71
N GLN A 3 -18.40 -14.90 -13.22
CA GLN A 3 -18.40 -13.56 -13.79
C GLN A 3 -19.34 -13.51 -14.99
N GLN A 4 -20.46 -12.82 -14.83
CA GLN A 4 -21.44 -12.59 -15.90
C GLN A 4 -21.13 -11.33 -16.73
N PHE A 5 -20.29 -10.44 -16.17
CA PHE A 5 -20.00 -9.14 -16.77
C PHE A 5 -18.49 -8.88 -16.84
N PRO A 6 -18.02 -8.14 -17.85
CA PRO A 6 -16.66 -7.64 -17.87
C PRO A 6 -16.37 -6.80 -16.64
N SER A 7 -15.19 -6.96 -16.05
CA SER A 7 -14.79 -6.26 -14.82
C SER A 7 -13.41 -5.63 -14.92
N VAL A 8 -13.18 -4.58 -14.14
CA VAL A 8 -11.85 -4.07 -13.84
C VAL A 8 -11.52 -4.50 -12.42
N SER A 9 -10.34 -5.03 -12.21
CA SER A 9 -9.90 -5.58 -10.92
C SER A 9 -8.57 -4.99 -10.54
N LEU A 10 -8.43 -4.63 -9.27
CA LEU A 10 -7.14 -4.29 -8.68
C LEU A 10 -6.40 -5.58 -8.32
N GLU A 11 -5.13 -5.68 -8.70
CA GLU A 11 -4.26 -6.73 -8.18
C GLU A 11 -3.82 -6.37 -6.77
N ASN A 12 -4.48 -6.96 -5.78
CA ASN A 12 -4.27 -6.66 -4.36
C ASN A 12 -3.19 -7.51 -3.69
N ASN A 13 -2.69 -8.53 -4.35
CA ASN A 13 -2.09 -9.65 -3.64
C ASN A 13 -0.55 -9.60 -3.63
N HIS A 14 0.04 -9.26 -4.76
CA HIS A 14 1.49 -9.29 -4.92
C HIS A 14 2.23 -8.25 -4.07
N PRO A 15 1.76 -6.98 -3.92
CA PRO A 15 2.53 -5.95 -3.24
C PRO A 15 2.79 -6.20 -1.75
N PHE A 16 1.90 -6.93 -1.05
CA PHE A 16 2.14 -7.32 0.35
C PHE A 16 3.23 -8.37 0.48
N PHE A 17 3.29 -9.28 -0.46
CA PHE A 17 4.37 -10.22 -0.58
C PHE A 17 5.67 -9.47 -0.90
N ASP A 18 5.64 -8.59 -1.90
CA ASP A 18 6.80 -7.86 -2.38
C ASP A 18 7.42 -6.95 -1.31
N ILE A 19 6.59 -6.22 -0.52
CA ILE A 19 7.10 -5.37 0.56
C ILE A 19 7.74 -6.19 1.69
N THR A 20 7.18 -7.35 2.01
CA THR A 20 7.78 -8.28 2.98
C THR A 20 9.06 -8.88 2.44
N GLU A 21 9.07 -9.30 1.18
CA GLU A 21 10.25 -9.81 0.50
C GLU A 21 11.37 -8.77 0.43
N HIS A 22 11.05 -7.51 0.13
CA HIS A 22 11.99 -6.39 0.14
C HIS A 22 12.69 -6.23 1.50
N LEU A 23 11.96 -6.30 2.61
CA LEU A 23 12.55 -6.25 3.95
C LEU A 23 13.54 -7.39 4.19
N ILE A 24 13.28 -8.57 3.63
CA ILE A 24 14.15 -9.75 3.75
C ILE A 24 15.39 -9.63 2.87
N THR A 25 15.21 -9.27 1.58
CA THR A 25 16.27 -9.34 0.58
C THR A 25 17.19 -8.14 0.60
N GLU A 26 16.65 -6.95 0.74
CA GLU A 26 17.40 -5.70 0.68
C GLU A 26 17.95 -5.27 2.04
N HIS A 27 17.15 -5.45 3.12
CA HIS A 27 17.55 -5.04 4.47
C HIS A 27 18.06 -6.21 5.32
N HIS A 28 17.92 -7.46 4.85
CA HIS A 28 18.35 -8.67 5.54
C HIS A 28 17.70 -8.88 6.91
N TYR A 29 16.51 -8.31 7.10
CA TYR A 29 15.72 -8.48 8.32
C TYR A 29 15.24 -9.95 8.45
N LYS A 30 15.29 -10.47 9.66
CA LYS A 30 14.95 -11.88 9.95
C LYS A 30 13.78 -12.00 10.92
N ASN A 31 13.64 -11.03 11.81
CA ASN A 31 12.57 -11.00 12.80
C ASN A 31 11.52 -9.97 12.38
N ILE A 32 10.69 -10.36 11.41
CA ILE A 32 9.66 -9.50 10.85
C ILE A 32 8.33 -9.86 11.48
N CYS A 33 7.60 -8.87 11.99
CA CYS A 33 6.28 -9.02 12.59
C CYS A 33 5.19 -8.48 11.66
N TYR A 34 3.94 -8.84 11.96
CA TYR A 34 2.76 -8.36 11.24
C TYR A 34 1.75 -7.74 12.20
N PHE A 35 1.32 -6.52 11.90
CA PHE A 35 0.24 -5.85 12.63
C PHE A 35 -1.02 -5.81 11.78
N GLY A 36 -1.92 -6.76 12.03
CA GLY A 36 -3.19 -6.94 11.33
C GLY A 36 -4.33 -6.11 11.92
N CYS A 37 -5.41 -5.99 11.14
CA CYS A 37 -6.66 -5.37 11.57
C CYS A 37 -7.65 -6.44 12.03
N ALA A 38 -8.34 -6.19 13.15
CA ALA A 38 -9.39 -7.08 13.67
C ALA A 38 -10.69 -7.02 12.85
N ASP A 39 -10.71 -6.29 11.75
CA ASP A 39 -11.84 -6.28 10.84
C ASP A 39 -11.91 -7.59 10.06
N GLU A 40 -13.04 -8.31 10.15
CA GLU A 40 -13.30 -9.59 9.46
C GLU A 40 -13.50 -9.36 7.96
N SER A 41 -12.55 -8.73 7.29
CA SER A 41 -12.59 -8.53 5.85
C SER A 41 -11.79 -9.60 5.11
N PHE A 42 -12.26 -9.99 3.94
CA PHE A 42 -11.52 -10.86 3.01
C PHE A 42 -10.09 -10.36 2.75
N PHE A 43 -9.88 -9.04 2.81
CA PHE A 43 -8.56 -8.43 2.61
C PHE A 43 -7.63 -8.63 3.81
N SER A 44 -8.16 -8.75 5.04
CA SER A 44 -7.34 -9.00 6.24
C SER A 44 -6.62 -10.33 6.13
N ASP A 45 -7.35 -11.40 5.83
CA ASP A 45 -6.80 -12.76 5.68
C ASP A 45 -5.81 -12.84 4.51
N ALA A 46 -6.13 -12.17 3.40
CA ALA A 46 -5.28 -12.17 2.23
C ALA A 46 -3.91 -11.50 2.50
N ARG A 47 -3.90 -10.34 3.16
CA ARG A 47 -2.68 -9.58 3.45
C ARG A 47 -1.77 -10.35 4.41
N GLU A 48 -2.31 -10.92 5.50
CA GLU A 48 -1.55 -11.77 6.42
C GLU A 48 -0.98 -13.00 5.70
N LYS A 49 -1.77 -13.63 4.83
CA LYS A 49 -1.31 -14.77 4.05
C LYS A 49 -0.09 -14.42 3.19
N PHE A 50 -0.10 -13.28 2.50
CA PHE A 50 1.04 -12.86 1.66
C PHE A 50 2.29 -12.55 2.47
N TYR A 51 2.17 -11.93 3.64
CA TYR A 51 3.26 -11.80 4.59
C TYR A 51 3.84 -13.17 4.96
N ARG A 52 3.00 -14.15 5.33
CA ARG A 52 3.44 -15.51 5.67
C ARG A 52 4.07 -16.24 4.48
N ASP A 53 3.53 -16.07 3.28
CA ASP A 53 4.06 -16.68 2.06
C ASP A 53 5.47 -16.13 1.72
N ALA A 54 5.72 -14.85 1.92
CA ALA A 54 7.05 -14.24 1.76
C ALA A 54 8.07 -14.81 2.76
N LEU A 55 7.73 -14.86 4.05
CA LEU A 55 8.60 -15.50 5.06
C LEU A 55 8.90 -16.95 4.71
N LYS A 56 7.89 -17.71 4.33
CA LYS A 56 8.02 -19.13 3.94
C LYS A 56 8.95 -19.32 2.74
N LYS A 57 8.85 -18.46 1.73
CA LYS A 57 9.72 -18.50 0.54
C LYS A 57 11.19 -18.40 0.92
N HIS A 58 11.50 -17.60 1.93
CA HIS A 58 12.87 -17.36 2.42
C HIS A 58 13.26 -18.25 3.60
N GLY A 59 12.44 -19.24 3.98
CA GLY A 59 12.73 -20.17 5.06
C GLY A 59 12.71 -19.56 6.45
N ILE A 60 12.04 -18.41 6.63
CA ILE A 60 11.89 -17.72 7.91
C ILE A 60 10.62 -18.25 8.59
N ALA A 61 10.77 -18.82 9.77
CA ALA A 61 9.63 -19.22 10.59
C ALA A 61 9.17 -18.05 11.46
N PRO A 62 7.87 -17.71 11.46
CA PRO A 62 7.35 -16.69 12.37
C PRO A 62 7.55 -17.10 13.84
N HIS A 63 7.94 -16.17 14.68
CA HIS A 63 8.00 -16.38 16.14
C HIS A 63 6.58 -16.46 16.76
N ALA A 64 6.49 -16.86 18.02
CA ALA A 64 5.21 -16.98 18.73
C ALA A 64 4.42 -15.65 18.79
N HIS A 65 5.14 -14.55 18.97
CA HIS A 65 4.57 -13.20 19.04
C HIS A 65 4.85 -12.36 17.77
N SER A 66 4.75 -12.99 16.59
CA SER A 66 5.01 -12.27 15.32
C SER A 66 3.78 -11.66 14.70
N ILE A 67 2.58 -12.04 15.10
CA ILE A 67 1.33 -11.57 14.52
C ILE A 67 0.42 -11.07 15.62
N TYR A 68 0.10 -9.79 15.56
CA TYR A 68 -0.88 -9.13 16.42
C TYR A 68 -2.02 -8.58 15.57
N THR A 69 -3.25 -8.85 15.95
CA THR A 69 -4.44 -8.31 15.30
C THR A 69 -5.13 -7.35 16.24
N GLY A 70 -5.24 -6.10 15.81
CA GLY A 70 -5.75 -5.03 16.67
C GLY A 70 -6.72 -4.09 15.96
N THR A 71 -6.98 -2.95 16.60
CA THR A 71 -7.91 -1.94 16.13
C THR A 71 -7.20 -0.61 15.82
N TYR A 72 -7.89 0.32 15.17
CA TYR A 72 -7.39 1.66 14.82
C TYR A 72 -7.31 2.61 16.03
N THR A 73 -6.65 2.20 17.10
CA THR A 73 -6.48 3.00 18.32
C THR A 73 -5.01 3.04 18.76
N ALA A 74 -4.61 4.16 19.40
CA ALA A 74 -3.28 4.30 19.96
C ALA A 74 -2.98 3.22 21.03
N GLN A 75 -3.99 2.82 21.80
CA GLN A 75 -3.87 1.75 22.79
C GLN A 75 -3.51 0.44 22.11
N SER A 76 -4.23 0.05 21.03
CA SER A 76 -3.96 -1.19 20.29
C SER A 76 -2.57 -1.21 19.68
N ALA A 77 -2.07 -0.07 19.18
CA ALA A 77 -0.71 0.04 18.66
C ALA A 77 0.35 -0.15 19.77
N ALA A 78 0.13 0.43 20.94
CA ALA A 78 1.02 0.23 22.09
C ALA A 78 0.99 -1.21 22.63
N GLU A 79 -0.16 -1.87 22.56
CA GLU A 79 -0.29 -3.30 22.89
C GLU A 79 0.42 -4.18 21.86
N ALA A 80 0.30 -3.86 20.56
CA ALA A 80 1.02 -4.55 19.49
C ALA A 80 2.55 -4.47 19.68
N LEU A 81 3.07 -3.28 19.97
CA LEU A 81 4.50 -3.10 20.21
C LEU A 81 4.98 -3.97 21.36
N ARG A 82 4.31 -3.92 22.51
CA ARG A 82 4.63 -4.77 23.68
C ARG A 82 4.56 -6.25 23.34
N PHE A 83 3.54 -6.69 22.62
CA PHE A 83 3.38 -8.07 22.19
C PHE A 83 4.56 -8.54 21.33
N PHE A 84 5.06 -7.71 20.42
CA PHE A 84 6.23 -8.06 19.61
C PHE A 84 7.53 -8.09 20.43
N GLU A 85 7.62 -7.29 21.50
CA GLU A 85 8.77 -7.28 22.42
C GLU A 85 8.86 -8.52 23.31
N GLU A 86 7.79 -9.31 23.43
CA GLU A 86 7.78 -10.57 24.18
C GLU A 86 8.55 -11.71 23.48
N ASN A 87 8.94 -11.52 22.21
CA ASN A 87 9.83 -12.46 21.53
C ASN A 87 11.23 -12.42 22.16
N GLU A 88 11.96 -13.55 22.07
CA GLU A 88 13.35 -13.66 22.55
C GLU A 88 14.27 -12.62 21.89
N THR A 89 13.99 -12.27 20.64
CA THR A 89 14.66 -11.22 19.87
C THR A 89 13.68 -10.14 19.50
N LYS A 90 14.08 -8.87 19.62
CA LYS A 90 13.27 -7.73 19.19
C LYS A 90 12.97 -7.82 17.69
N PRO A 91 11.82 -7.32 17.24
CA PRO A 91 11.52 -7.26 15.81
C PRO A 91 12.49 -6.32 15.09
N ASP A 92 12.95 -6.71 13.91
CA ASP A 92 13.70 -5.85 12.98
C ASP A 92 12.73 -4.95 12.23
N ALA A 93 11.54 -5.49 11.89
CA ALA A 93 10.54 -4.79 11.11
C ALA A 93 9.11 -5.22 11.47
N VAL A 94 8.15 -4.34 11.21
CA VAL A 94 6.72 -4.64 11.28
C VAL A 94 6.04 -4.26 9.97
N VAL A 95 5.40 -5.23 9.32
CA VAL A 95 4.51 -5.03 8.19
C VAL A 95 3.10 -4.77 8.73
N CYS A 96 2.58 -3.57 8.53
CA CYS A 96 1.25 -3.20 8.99
C CYS A 96 0.20 -3.43 7.91
N TYR A 97 -1.00 -3.85 8.33
CA TYR A 97 -2.14 -4.05 7.45
C TYR A 97 -2.41 -2.85 6.54
N ASN A 98 -2.31 -1.63 7.07
CA ASN A 98 -2.41 -0.40 6.29
C ASN A 98 -1.63 0.76 6.91
N ASP A 99 -1.59 1.89 6.22
CA ASP A 99 -0.88 3.09 6.67
C ASP A 99 -1.42 3.61 8.00
N LYS A 100 -2.73 3.55 8.22
CA LYS A 100 -3.31 4.03 9.48
C LYS A 100 -2.81 3.25 10.69
N LEU A 101 -2.70 1.92 10.60
CA LEU A 101 -2.08 1.12 11.66
C LEU A 101 -0.57 1.39 11.76
N ALA A 102 0.11 1.56 10.62
CA ALA A 102 1.53 1.89 10.60
C ALA A 102 1.81 3.22 11.33
N LEU A 103 1.04 4.27 11.07
CA LEU A 103 1.17 5.57 11.72
C LEU A 103 0.95 5.51 13.23
N LEU A 104 -0.03 4.74 13.67
CA LEU A 104 -0.29 4.52 15.09
C LEU A 104 0.87 3.76 15.74
N LEU A 105 1.41 2.73 15.07
CA LEU A 105 2.56 1.98 15.56
C LEU A 105 3.84 2.83 15.59
N MET A 106 4.11 3.63 14.56
CA MET A 106 5.22 4.58 14.54
C MET A 106 5.15 5.54 15.73
N THR A 107 3.96 6.10 15.99
CA THR A 107 3.74 6.99 17.12
C THR A 107 4.00 6.30 18.46
N ALA A 108 3.53 5.07 18.63
CA ALA A 108 3.75 4.27 19.84
C ALA A 108 5.24 3.93 20.00
N ALA A 109 5.93 3.51 18.94
CA ALA A 109 7.35 3.16 18.94
C ALA A 109 8.23 4.38 19.28
N ILE A 110 7.99 5.52 18.64
CA ILE A 110 8.73 6.78 18.93
C ILE A 110 8.49 7.20 20.38
N SER A 111 7.26 7.08 20.90
CA SER A 111 6.94 7.41 22.30
C SER A 111 7.61 6.45 23.28
N ALA A 112 7.92 5.22 22.87
CA ALA A 112 8.68 4.24 23.64
C ALA A 112 10.21 4.38 23.48
N GLY A 113 10.69 5.35 22.69
CA GLY A 113 12.11 5.66 22.52
C GLY A 113 12.77 4.95 21.34
N TYR A 114 12.01 4.35 20.44
CA TYR A 114 12.55 3.75 19.21
C TYR A 114 12.88 4.79 18.17
N HIS A 115 13.99 4.60 17.46
CA HIS A 115 14.31 5.32 16.23
C HIS A 115 13.86 4.49 15.03
N ILE A 116 13.17 5.10 14.10
CA ILE A 116 12.68 4.47 12.87
C ILE A 116 13.48 5.05 11.70
N PRO A 117 14.12 4.22 10.89
CA PRO A 117 14.06 2.74 10.86
C PRO A 117 15.13 2.02 11.70
N GLU A 118 16.05 2.71 12.37
CA GLU A 118 17.28 2.15 12.93
C GLU A 118 17.04 1.07 13.98
N ASP A 119 16.03 1.26 14.85
CA ASP A 119 15.67 0.29 15.89
C ASP A 119 14.50 -0.60 15.47
N LEU A 120 13.62 -0.11 14.56
CA LEU A 120 12.44 -0.80 14.09
C LEU A 120 11.99 -0.24 12.75
N ALA A 121 12.07 -1.02 11.69
CA ALA A 121 11.49 -0.66 10.41
C ALA A 121 9.96 -0.87 10.43
N ILE A 122 9.22 0.02 9.79
CA ILE A 122 7.75 -0.07 9.71
C ILE A 122 7.30 0.18 8.28
N THR A 123 6.40 -0.68 7.78
CA THR A 123 5.79 -0.51 6.46
C THR A 123 4.27 -0.51 6.55
N GLY A 124 3.62 0.15 5.59
CA GLY A 124 2.18 0.26 5.51
C GLY A 124 1.59 -0.21 4.19
N CYS A 125 0.35 0.20 3.94
CA CYS A 125 -0.37 0.02 2.69
C CYS A 125 -1.48 1.07 2.62
N ASP A 126 -1.68 1.67 1.49
CA ASP A 126 -2.69 2.63 1.01
C ASP A 126 -2.07 3.93 0.47
N HIS A 127 -0.77 4.20 0.73
CA HIS A 127 -0.06 5.39 0.28
C HIS A 127 -0.76 6.69 0.72
N SER A 128 -1.10 6.77 2.02
CA SER A 128 -1.79 7.91 2.61
C SER A 128 -0.94 9.19 2.58
N GLU A 129 -1.59 10.34 2.45
CA GLU A 129 -0.93 11.65 2.47
C GLU A 129 -0.19 11.88 3.81
N GLU A 130 -0.79 11.45 4.92
CA GLU A 130 -0.18 11.53 6.24
C GLU A 130 1.14 10.74 6.30
N GLY A 131 1.17 9.51 5.75
CA GLY A 131 2.38 8.68 5.71
C GLY A 131 3.50 9.27 4.88
N GLN A 132 3.16 9.94 3.77
CA GLN A 132 4.13 10.60 2.89
C GLN A 132 4.79 11.83 3.53
N ASN A 133 4.07 12.54 4.40
CA ASN A 133 4.52 13.79 5.01
C ASN A 133 5.25 13.61 6.35
N LEU A 134 5.42 12.36 6.82
CA LEU A 134 6.17 12.08 8.04
C LEU A 134 7.69 12.15 7.84
N THR A 135 8.40 12.19 8.96
CA THR A 135 9.84 11.98 9.03
C THR A 135 10.12 10.94 10.11
N PRO A 136 10.56 9.72 9.72
CA PRO A 136 10.77 9.23 8.34
C PRO A 136 9.46 9.01 7.59
N SER A 137 9.47 9.22 6.25
CA SER A 137 8.33 8.94 5.37
C SER A 137 8.06 7.44 5.27
N LEU A 138 6.78 7.08 5.16
CA LEU A 138 6.32 5.70 5.27
C LEU A 138 6.47 4.93 3.95
N THR A 139 7.27 3.87 3.96
CA THR A 139 7.28 2.83 2.92
C THR A 139 5.94 2.10 2.92
N THR A 140 5.29 2.03 1.76
CA THR A 140 3.90 1.58 1.65
C THR A 140 3.59 0.95 0.30
N VAL A 141 2.37 0.48 0.13
CA VAL A 141 1.79 0.05 -1.15
C VAL A 141 0.82 1.10 -1.64
N SER A 142 0.99 1.57 -2.87
CA SER A 142 0.06 2.48 -3.54
C SER A 142 -0.90 1.70 -4.43
N PHE A 143 -2.19 1.98 -4.26
CA PHE A 143 -3.23 1.49 -5.14
C PHE A 143 -3.58 2.57 -6.16
N PRO A 144 -3.46 2.31 -7.47
CA PRO A 144 -3.74 3.28 -8.51
C PRO A 144 -5.27 3.41 -8.70
N VAL A 145 -5.95 4.01 -7.72
CA VAL A 145 -7.42 4.13 -7.71
C VAL A 145 -7.95 5.01 -8.84
N TYR A 146 -7.13 5.97 -9.27
CA TYR A 146 -7.48 6.83 -10.40
C TYR A 146 -7.48 6.04 -11.71
N GLU A 147 -6.40 5.31 -11.98
CA GLU A 147 -6.25 4.43 -13.15
C GLU A 147 -7.31 3.32 -13.16
N LEU A 148 -7.68 2.83 -11.97
CA LEU A 148 -8.79 1.88 -11.82
C LEU A 148 -10.11 2.49 -12.25
N GLY A 149 -10.37 3.74 -11.87
CA GLY A 149 -11.54 4.51 -12.28
C GLY A 149 -11.56 4.76 -13.78
N GLU A 150 -10.44 5.24 -14.34
CA GLU A 150 -10.27 5.50 -15.77
C GLU A 150 -10.51 4.22 -16.60
N ALA A 151 -9.83 3.13 -16.27
CA ALA A 151 -10.01 1.84 -16.95
C ALA A 151 -11.46 1.32 -16.86
N SER A 152 -12.16 1.61 -15.75
CA SER A 152 -13.56 1.22 -15.56
C SER A 152 -14.49 2.00 -16.49
N VAL A 153 -14.29 3.33 -16.59
CA VAL A 153 -15.06 4.20 -17.49
C VAL A 153 -14.77 3.87 -18.94
N GLU A 154 -13.50 3.73 -19.33
CA GLU A 154 -13.11 3.37 -20.68
C GLU A 154 -13.75 2.04 -21.12
N LYS A 155 -13.72 1.03 -20.23
CA LYS A 155 -14.34 -0.27 -20.50
C LYS A 155 -15.85 -0.16 -20.65
N LEU A 156 -16.51 0.65 -19.81
CA LEU A 156 -17.95 0.88 -19.89
C LEU A 156 -18.33 1.57 -21.22
N MET A 157 -17.55 2.58 -21.62
CA MET A 157 -17.77 3.29 -22.89
C MET A 157 -17.65 2.32 -24.09
N LYS A 158 -16.63 1.49 -24.12
CA LYS A 158 -16.47 0.47 -25.16
C LYS A 158 -17.67 -0.50 -25.21
N LEU A 159 -18.20 -0.90 -24.03
CA LEU A 159 -19.40 -1.75 -23.98
C LEU A 159 -20.64 -1.05 -24.50
N ILE A 160 -20.83 0.26 -24.22
CA ILE A 160 -21.94 1.06 -24.75
C ILE A 160 -21.86 1.14 -26.30
N HIS A 161 -20.64 1.23 -26.84
CA HIS A 161 -20.42 1.24 -28.30
C HIS A 161 -20.40 -0.17 -28.91
N GLU A 162 -20.82 -1.19 -28.17
CA GLU A 162 -20.85 -2.59 -28.62
C GLU A 162 -19.46 -3.14 -29.04
N GLU A 163 -18.38 -2.54 -28.53
CA GLU A 163 -17.03 -3.00 -28.78
C GLU A 163 -16.69 -4.23 -27.93
N ASN A 164 -15.79 -5.06 -28.46
CA ASN A 164 -15.33 -6.24 -27.75
C ASN A 164 -14.31 -5.85 -26.68
N VAL A 165 -14.57 -6.21 -25.41
CA VAL A 165 -13.69 -5.92 -24.28
C VAL A 165 -13.23 -7.19 -23.58
N PRO A 166 -12.02 -7.22 -22.98
CA PRO A 166 -11.57 -8.36 -22.21
C PRO A 166 -12.49 -8.61 -20.99
N ALA A 167 -12.71 -9.86 -20.62
CA ALA A 167 -13.53 -10.22 -19.47
C ALA A 167 -13.03 -9.58 -18.17
N ILE A 168 -11.70 -9.52 -17.98
CA ILE A 168 -11.06 -8.90 -16.82
C ILE A 168 -9.98 -7.95 -17.35
N THR A 169 -9.94 -6.72 -16.82
CA THR A 169 -8.82 -5.79 -16.93
C THR A 169 -8.19 -5.68 -15.53
N VAL A 170 -6.88 -5.89 -15.43
CA VAL A 170 -6.17 -5.83 -14.15
C VAL A 170 -5.38 -4.53 -14.08
N VAL A 171 -5.52 -3.82 -12.98
CA VAL A 171 -4.71 -2.65 -12.63
C VAL A 171 -3.80 -3.05 -11.47
N HIS A 172 -2.49 -2.76 -11.59
CA HIS A 172 -1.48 -3.25 -10.67
C HIS A 172 -1.16 -2.22 -9.59
N ALA A 173 -1.20 -2.65 -8.32
CA ALA A 173 -0.68 -1.86 -7.22
C ALA A 173 0.86 -1.83 -7.26
N GLN A 174 1.46 -0.81 -6.64
CA GLN A 174 2.91 -0.56 -6.67
C GLN A 174 3.45 -0.38 -5.25
N MET A 175 4.63 -0.91 -5.01
CA MET A 175 5.39 -0.64 -3.80
C MET A 175 6.06 0.74 -3.91
N VAL A 176 5.87 1.57 -2.89
CA VAL A 176 6.48 2.90 -2.76
C VAL A 176 7.49 2.83 -1.64
N LEU A 177 8.77 2.79 -2.01
CA LEU A 177 9.88 2.72 -1.07
C LEU A 177 10.21 4.12 -0.56
N GLU A 178 10.25 4.24 0.76
CA GLU A 178 10.53 5.46 1.50
C GLU A 178 11.49 5.15 2.67
N ASN A 179 11.64 6.07 3.62
CA ASN A 179 12.67 5.95 4.66
C ASN A 179 12.35 4.95 5.79
N SER A 180 11.07 4.68 6.06
CA SER A 180 10.67 3.91 7.25
C SER A 180 11.04 2.43 7.22
N CYS A 181 11.41 1.88 6.06
CA CYS A 181 11.93 0.52 5.94
C CYS A 181 13.45 0.42 6.06
N GLY A 182 14.16 1.55 6.05
CA GLY A 182 15.62 1.60 6.01
C GLY A 182 16.21 1.91 4.64
N CYS A 183 15.38 2.09 3.60
CA CYS A 183 15.85 2.61 2.33
C CYS A 183 16.34 4.04 2.55
N SER A 184 17.63 4.27 2.32
CA SER A 184 18.11 5.63 2.13
C SER A 184 17.61 6.07 0.78
N LEU A 185 16.74 7.08 0.74
CA LEU A 185 16.61 7.85 -0.47
C LEU A 185 18.03 8.28 -0.83
N THR A 186 18.53 7.85 -1.98
CA THR A 186 19.90 8.06 -2.43
C THR A 186 20.35 9.46 -2.04
N LYS A 187 21.63 9.63 -1.68
CA LYS A 187 22.28 10.90 -1.27
C LYS A 187 22.28 11.96 -2.39
N GLU A 188 21.20 12.06 -3.13
CA GLU A 188 20.89 13.22 -3.92
C GLU A 188 20.48 14.31 -2.92
N THR A 189 21.08 15.48 -3.07
CA THR A 189 20.83 16.61 -2.18
C THR A 189 19.34 16.77 -1.94
N PRO A 190 18.87 17.12 -0.73
CA PRO A 190 17.45 17.28 -0.43
C PRO A 190 16.68 18.13 -1.47
N ALA A 191 17.37 19.07 -2.13
CA ALA A 191 16.80 19.90 -3.20
C ALA A 191 16.42 19.10 -4.46
N ILE A 192 17.26 18.17 -4.91
CA ILE A 192 17.00 17.35 -6.12
C ILE A 192 15.84 16.38 -5.86
N TYR A 193 15.80 15.80 -4.67
CA TYR A 193 14.69 14.94 -4.25
C TYR A 193 13.36 15.71 -4.21
N PHE A 194 13.36 16.92 -3.63
CA PHE A 194 12.18 17.78 -3.61
C PHE A 194 11.73 18.19 -5.03
N GLU A 195 12.66 18.51 -5.92
CA GLU A 195 12.33 18.81 -7.32
C GLU A 195 11.76 17.59 -8.06
N GLN A 196 12.32 16.42 -7.89
CA GLN A 196 11.83 15.19 -8.54
C GLN A 196 10.45 14.79 -7.99
N LYS A 197 10.25 14.85 -6.67
CA LYS A 197 8.95 14.59 -6.02
C LYS A 197 7.90 15.61 -6.47
N LEU A 198 8.24 16.90 -6.51
CA LEU A 198 7.34 17.94 -6.98
C LEU A 198 7.01 17.77 -8.47
N THR A 199 8.00 17.44 -9.30
CA THR A 199 7.82 17.20 -10.74
C THR A 199 6.90 15.99 -10.98
N SER A 200 7.08 14.91 -10.22
CA SER A 200 6.22 13.71 -10.33
C SER A 200 4.78 13.99 -9.87
N GLN A 201 4.60 14.79 -8.81
CA GLN A 201 3.28 15.20 -8.33
C GLN A 201 2.57 16.12 -9.35
N ILE A 202 3.29 17.07 -9.95
CA ILE A 202 2.75 17.94 -11.00
C ILE A 202 2.32 17.10 -12.21
N ALA A 203 3.17 16.18 -12.68
CA ALA A 203 2.85 15.30 -13.81
C ALA A 203 1.62 14.40 -13.52
N SER A 204 1.49 13.91 -12.29
CA SER A 204 0.32 13.15 -11.86
C SER A 204 -0.95 13.99 -11.84
N LEU A 205 -0.89 15.22 -11.34
CA LEU A 205 -2.01 16.17 -11.34
C LEU A 205 -2.41 16.58 -12.76
N GLU A 206 -1.46 16.85 -13.64
CA GLU A 206 -1.72 17.17 -15.04
C GLU A 206 -2.39 16.01 -15.77
N SER A 207 -1.92 14.79 -15.58
CA SER A 207 -2.54 13.58 -16.11
C SER A 207 -3.98 13.42 -15.60
N SER A 208 -4.18 13.63 -14.30
CA SER A 208 -5.49 13.57 -13.65
C SER A 208 -6.49 14.59 -14.22
N ILE A 209 -6.04 15.84 -14.42
CA ILE A 209 -6.86 16.90 -14.99
C ILE A 209 -7.22 16.58 -16.44
N LEU A 210 -6.25 16.16 -17.26
CA LEU A 210 -6.48 15.80 -18.67
C LEU A 210 -7.47 14.65 -18.81
N SER A 211 -7.36 13.64 -17.96
CA SER A 211 -8.26 12.50 -17.97
C SER A 211 -9.68 12.88 -17.52
N SER A 212 -9.81 13.74 -16.50
CA SER A 212 -11.11 14.29 -16.06
C SER A 212 -11.78 15.13 -17.15
N MET A 213 -11.00 15.91 -17.90
CA MET A 213 -11.50 16.71 -19.02
C MET A 213 -11.98 15.83 -20.18
N LYS A 214 -11.24 14.74 -20.52
CA LYS A 214 -11.66 13.79 -21.53
C LYS A 214 -12.96 13.09 -21.15
N MET A 215 -13.05 12.58 -19.91
CA MET A 215 -14.27 11.93 -19.40
C MET A 215 -15.47 12.89 -19.45
N SER A 216 -15.30 14.16 -19.04
CA SER A 216 -16.37 15.16 -19.09
C SER A 216 -16.86 15.41 -20.52
N ALA A 217 -15.96 15.47 -21.50
CA ALA A 217 -16.31 15.65 -22.90
C ALA A 217 -17.04 14.41 -23.48
N GLU A 218 -16.66 13.22 -23.08
CA GLU A 218 -17.32 11.98 -23.50
C GLU A 218 -18.73 11.85 -22.92
N PHE A 219 -18.92 12.20 -21.64
CA PHE A 219 -20.25 12.25 -21.03
C PHE A 219 -21.17 13.28 -21.68
N GLN A 220 -20.63 14.43 -22.08
CA GLN A 220 -21.39 15.45 -22.81
C GLN A 220 -21.88 14.93 -24.17
N ASN A 221 -21.00 14.23 -24.91
CA ASN A 221 -21.37 13.61 -26.18
C ASN A 221 -22.47 12.55 -26.05
N ILE A 222 -22.51 11.82 -24.90
CA ILE A 222 -23.59 10.81 -24.66
C ILE A 222 -24.90 11.52 -24.35
N ALA A 223 -24.90 12.61 -23.58
CA ALA A 223 -26.09 13.37 -23.27
C ALA A 223 -26.75 13.95 -24.55
N ASP A 224 -25.92 14.39 -25.51
CA ASP A 224 -26.39 14.91 -26.79
C ASP A 224 -27.02 13.85 -27.73
N ILE A 225 -26.74 12.55 -27.49
CA ILE A 225 -27.34 11.44 -28.25
C ILE A 225 -28.77 11.12 -27.78
N ASP A 226 -29.09 11.36 -26.50
CA ASP A 226 -30.43 11.12 -25.94
C ASP A 226 -31.43 12.27 -26.27
N GLU A 227 -30.96 13.43 -26.77
CA GLU A 227 -31.81 14.56 -27.19
C GLU A 227 -32.06 14.61 -28.71
N ALA A 228 -31.52 13.68 -29.51
CA ALA A 228 -31.67 13.61 -30.97
C ALA A 228 -32.57 12.44 -31.39
#